data_9a64e4a6968c4bb016aedda28e480d37
#
_entry.id   9a64e4a6968c4bb016aedda28e480d37
#
_cell.length_a   1.000
_cell.length_b   1.000
_cell.length_c   1.000
_cell.angle_alpha   90.00
_cell.angle_beta   90.00
_cell.angle_gamma   90.00
#
_symmetry.space_group_name_H-M   'P 1'
#
loop_
_entity.id
_entity.type
_entity.pdbx_description
1 polymer ?
#
loop_
_entity_poly.entity_id
_entity_poly.type
_entity_poly.pdbx_seq_one_letter_code
_entity_poly.pdbx_strand_id
1 'polypeptide(L)'
;FIDMYASNPALRSNIGKALAGRRQQFIIQGHLCATWENDQYLRTRDVEKTIASFEDQLTRLHTDYLDIGMIHYVDSEEDFHEVFNGPIIRLALRLKEEGKIRHIGLSSHNPIVAKLAVESGLIEVLMFSINPCYDLQPPSENVDDLWADESYAHSLENIDPEREKLYELCEQKGIGLDVMKAYGGGDLLSKTNSPFGKAMTPVQCIEYALTRPAVASVMVGCKSCDEMQAAINWCNATKEEKDYTPVMAGMEKFSWQGHCMYCGHCA
;
A
#
# COMPACT_ATOMS: atom_id res chain seq x y z
N PHE A 1 0.15 -11.98 6.78
CA PHE A 1 0.88 -10.76 6.41
C PHE A 1 0.38 -9.61 7.28
N ILE A 2 1.29 -8.78 7.80
CA ILE A 2 0.97 -7.61 8.64
C ILE A 2 1.77 -6.44 8.10
N ASP A 3 1.07 -5.36 7.75
CA ASP A 3 1.69 -4.09 7.40
C ASP A 3 1.68 -3.14 8.59
N MET A 4 2.81 -2.49 8.82
CA MET A 4 3.03 -1.58 9.95
C MET A 4 3.45 -0.19 9.45
N TYR A 5 2.66 0.39 8.56
CA TYR A 5 2.94 1.71 8.01
C TYR A 5 2.92 2.80 9.10
N ALA A 6 2.00 2.69 10.05
CA ALA A 6 1.90 3.64 11.14
C ALA A 6 2.97 3.37 12.20
N SER A 7 3.73 4.41 12.51
CA SER A 7 4.81 4.33 13.51
C SER A 7 4.29 4.40 14.95
N ASN A 8 2.98 4.27 15.18
CA ASN A 8 2.34 4.38 16.49
C ASN A 8 2.89 3.35 17.49
N PRO A 9 3.51 3.78 18.61
CA PRO A 9 4.13 2.88 19.59
C PRO A 9 3.17 1.90 20.25
N ALA A 10 1.93 2.34 20.52
CA ALA A 10 0.91 1.48 21.14
C ALA A 10 0.49 0.35 20.18
N LEU A 11 0.30 0.67 18.90
CA LEU A 11 -0.02 -0.33 17.86
C LEU A 11 1.11 -1.36 17.76
N ARG A 12 2.36 -0.92 17.63
CA ARG A 12 3.54 -1.80 17.59
C ARG A 12 3.59 -2.73 18.79
N SER A 13 3.40 -2.19 20.02
CA SER A 13 3.41 -2.99 21.24
C SER A 13 2.25 -3.99 21.31
N ASN A 14 1.06 -3.62 20.86
CA ASN A 14 -0.09 -4.52 20.84
C ASN A 14 0.11 -5.67 19.85
N ILE A 15 0.65 -5.38 18.68
CA ILE A 15 1.00 -6.42 17.70
C ILE A 15 2.08 -7.33 18.26
N GLY A 16 3.14 -6.80 18.87
CA GLY A 16 4.18 -7.60 19.50
C GLY A 16 3.62 -8.57 20.55
N LYS A 17 2.72 -8.10 21.43
CA LYS A 17 2.01 -8.96 22.38
C LYS A 17 1.18 -10.04 21.68
N ALA A 18 0.44 -9.69 20.64
CA ALA A 18 -0.40 -10.62 19.90
C ALA A 18 0.42 -11.70 19.17
N LEU A 19 1.65 -11.39 18.77
CA LEU A 19 2.55 -12.28 18.06
C LEU A 19 3.48 -13.09 18.97
N ALA A 20 3.41 -12.92 20.30
CA ALA A 20 4.28 -13.59 21.24
C ALA A 20 4.26 -15.13 21.06
N GLY A 21 5.44 -15.72 20.85
CA GLY A 21 5.60 -17.15 20.54
C GLY A 21 5.16 -17.59 19.14
N ARG A 22 4.70 -16.66 18.28
CA ARG A 22 4.20 -16.96 16.92
C ARG A 22 4.80 -16.08 15.84
N ARG A 23 5.82 -15.27 16.13
CA ARG A 23 6.43 -14.30 15.19
C ARG A 23 6.73 -14.91 13.82
N GLN A 24 7.26 -16.12 13.82
CA GLN A 24 7.70 -16.82 12.60
C GLN A 24 6.54 -17.29 11.70
N GLN A 25 5.30 -17.26 12.19
CA GLN A 25 4.12 -17.60 11.39
C GLN A 25 3.62 -16.43 10.55
N PHE A 26 4.21 -15.23 10.73
CA PHE A 26 3.76 -14.00 10.09
C PHE A 26 4.88 -13.36 9.27
N ILE A 27 4.52 -12.88 8.10
CA ILE A 27 5.33 -11.94 7.33
C ILE A 27 5.00 -10.56 7.85
N ILE A 28 6.00 -9.82 8.33
CA ILE A 28 5.83 -8.46 8.84
C ILE A 28 6.58 -7.49 7.94
N GLN A 29 5.81 -6.53 7.42
CA GLN A 29 6.30 -5.38 6.68
C GLN A 29 6.35 -4.18 7.61
N GLY A 30 7.52 -3.60 7.78
CA GLY A 30 7.70 -2.38 8.56
C GLY A 30 8.26 -1.25 7.70
N HIS A 31 7.81 -0.01 7.98
CA HIS A 31 8.19 1.12 7.17
C HIS A 31 9.43 1.83 7.71
N LEU A 32 10.45 1.96 6.85
CA LEU A 32 11.55 2.90 6.99
C LEU A 32 11.05 4.30 6.60
N CYS A 33 11.70 5.34 7.11
CA CYS A 33 11.30 6.73 6.82
C CYS A 33 9.94 7.15 7.37
N ALA A 34 9.43 6.43 8.37
CA ALA A 34 8.22 6.74 9.11
C ALA A 34 8.53 6.85 10.60
N THR A 35 8.16 7.97 11.22
CA THR A 35 8.39 8.26 12.65
C THR A 35 7.09 8.62 13.35
N TRP A 36 7.14 8.68 14.68
CA TRP A 36 6.02 9.10 15.52
C TRP A 36 6.49 10.22 16.45
N GLU A 37 6.02 11.42 16.22
CA GLU A 37 6.40 12.62 16.98
C GLU A 37 5.13 13.41 17.34
N ASN A 38 5.03 13.91 18.57
CA ASN A 38 3.89 14.68 19.06
C ASN A 38 2.53 13.98 18.82
N ASP A 39 2.48 12.66 19.08
CA ASP A 39 1.31 11.81 18.87
C ASP A 39 0.82 11.74 17.41
N GLN A 40 1.70 12.03 16.47
CA GLN A 40 1.40 11.98 15.03
C GLN A 40 2.45 11.18 14.27
N TYR A 41 1.98 10.57 13.20
CA TYR A 41 2.81 9.98 12.17
C TYR A 41 3.49 11.08 11.34
N LEU A 42 4.79 10.92 11.08
CA LEU A 42 5.56 11.81 10.21
C LEU A 42 6.40 11.01 9.22
N ARG A 43 6.42 11.45 7.96
CA ARG A 43 7.40 11.01 6.97
C ARG A 43 8.71 11.73 7.18
N THR A 44 9.84 11.03 7.08
CA THR A 44 11.17 11.62 7.20
C THR A 44 12.15 11.02 6.20
N ARG A 45 13.17 11.78 5.81
CA ARG A 45 14.37 11.28 5.10
C ARG A 45 15.61 11.36 5.97
N ASP A 46 15.46 11.76 7.23
CA ASP A 46 16.52 11.74 8.24
C ASP A 46 16.88 10.29 8.62
N VAL A 47 18.15 9.96 8.45
CA VAL A 47 18.66 8.59 8.69
C VAL A 47 18.62 8.22 10.17
N GLU A 48 18.98 9.15 11.06
CA GLU A 48 19.02 8.88 12.51
C GLU A 48 17.62 8.66 13.06
N LYS A 49 16.66 9.49 12.64
CA LYS A 49 15.24 9.29 12.96
C LYS A 49 14.70 7.97 12.41
N THR A 50 15.08 7.61 11.18
CA THR A 50 14.70 6.35 10.56
C THR A 50 15.24 5.17 11.34
N ILE A 51 16.51 5.18 11.73
CA ILE A 51 17.14 4.13 12.55
C ILE A 51 16.43 4.01 13.90
N ALA A 52 16.25 5.12 14.61
CA ALA A 52 15.59 5.12 15.91
C ALA A 52 14.18 4.54 15.86
N SER A 53 13.39 4.91 14.83
CA SER A 53 12.04 4.37 14.63
C SER A 53 12.05 2.88 14.26
N PHE A 54 13.03 2.43 13.47
CA PHE A 54 13.21 1.03 13.12
C PHE A 54 13.57 0.18 14.33
N GLU A 55 14.48 0.63 15.17
CA GLU A 55 14.89 -0.07 16.40
C GLU A 55 13.77 -0.12 17.44
N ASP A 56 12.98 0.96 17.58
CA ASP A 56 11.75 0.97 18.39
C ASP A 56 10.76 -0.09 17.88
N GLN A 57 10.64 -0.22 16.56
CA GLN A 57 9.75 -1.22 15.94
C GLN A 57 10.19 -2.65 16.30
N LEU A 58 11.45 -2.99 16.14
CA LEU A 58 12.00 -4.31 16.52
C LEU A 58 11.80 -4.60 18.00
N THR A 59 12.09 -3.61 18.85
CA THR A 59 11.95 -3.74 20.31
C THR A 59 10.50 -4.02 20.71
N ARG A 60 9.54 -3.26 20.19
CA ARG A 60 8.12 -3.41 20.54
C ARG A 60 7.48 -4.65 19.96
N LEU A 61 7.98 -5.13 18.84
CA LEU A 61 7.54 -6.38 18.21
C LEU A 61 8.19 -7.62 18.85
N HIS A 62 9.18 -7.42 19.74
CA HIS A 62 9.98 -8.50 20.33
C HIS A 62 10.60 -9.41 19.26
N THR A 63 11.24 -8.81 18.26
CA THR A 63 11.92 -9.50 17.15
C THR A 63 13.23 -8.81 16.81
N ASP A 64 14.14 -9.52 16.20
CA ASP A 64 15.42 -9.03 15.72
C ASP A 64 15.43 -8.74 14.21
N TYR A 65 14.31 -9.03 13.51
CA TYR A 65 14.18 -8.78 12.08
C TYR A 65 12.75 -8.45 11.65
N LEU A 66 12.65 -7.81 10.49
CA LEU A 66 11.41 -7.70 9.70
C LEU A 66 11.57 -8.48 8.40
N ASP A 67 10.47 -9.00 7.86
CA ASP A 67 10.51 -9.69 6.57
C ASP A 67 10.69 -8.68 5.43
N ILE A 68 10.02 -7.53 5.49
CA ILE A 68 10.13 -6.46 4.49
C ILE A 68 10.42 -5.13 5.20
N GLY A 69 11.52 -4.47 4.81
CA GLY A 69 11.80 -3.08 5.14
C GLY A 69 11.33 -2.19 4.01
N MET A 70 10.17 -1.54 4.20
CA MET A 70 9.48 -0.74 3.19
C MET A 70 9.95 0.71 3.24
N ILE A 71 10.62 1.21 2.21
CA ILE A 71 10.93 2.64 2.07
C ILE A 71 9.61 3.37 1.83
N HIS A 72 9.23 4.23 2.78
CA HIS A 72 7.91 4.80 2.85
C HIS A 72 7.72 6.00 1.94
N TYR A 73 6.65 5.94 1.11
CA TYR A 73 6.05 7.04 0.37
C TYR A 73 7.04 7.82 -0.50
N VAL A 74 7.27 7.31 -1.70
CA VAL A 74 8.11 7.96 -2.74
C VAL A 74 7.26 8.17 -3.98
N ASP A 75 6.80 9.41 -4.23
CA ASP A 75 5.85 9.73 -5.29
C ASP A 75 6.36 10.78 -6.29
N SER A 76 7.48 11.47 -6.01
CA SER A 76 8.11 12.38 -6.97
C SER A 76 9.47 11.88 -7.44
N GLU A 77 9.88 12.29 -8.63
CA GLU A 77 11.22 11.96 -9.15
C GLU A 77 12.33 12.57 -8.29
N GLU A 78 12.12 13.77 -7.75
CA GLU A 78 13.07 14.41 -6.84
C GLU A 78 13.31 13.54 -5.60
N ASP A 79 12.24 13.11 -4.93
CA ASP A 79 12.31 12.25 -3.74
C ASP A 79 12.90 10.87 -4.08
N PHE A 80 12.59 10.32 -5.26
CA PHE A 80 13.24 9.10 -5.75
C PHE A 80 14.75 9.26 -5.82
N HIS A 81 15.24 10.34 -6.43
CA HIS A 81 16.67 10.58 -6.54
C HIS A 81 17.32 10.86 -5.18
N GLU A 82 16.65 11.56 -4.25
CA GLU A 82 17.12 11.74 -2.89
C GLU A 82 17.29 10.39 -2.17
N VAL A 83 16.30 9.52 -2.28
CA VAL A 83 16.31 8.19 -1.65
C VAL A 83 17.37 7.27 -2.28
N PHE A 84 17.36 7.12 -3.61
CA PHE A 84 18.15 6.09 -4.30
C PHE A 84 19.61 6.50 -4.54
N ASN A 85 19.93 7.79 -4.55
CA ASN A 85 21.32 8.29 -4.58
C ASN A 85 21.82 8.66 -3.18
N GLY A 86 20.93 8.69 -2.21
CA GLY A 86 21.15 9.21 -0.86
C GLY A 86 21.49 8.16 0.21
N PRO A 87 21.44 8.56 1.46
CA PRO A 87 21.77 7.69 2.58
C PRO A 87 20.67 6.67 2.92
N ILE A 88 19.41 6.88 2.50
CA ILE A 88 18.29 6.00 2.85
C ILE A 88 18.44 4.64 2.17
N ILE A 89 18.72 4.58 0.87
CA ILE A 89 18.94 3.29 0.19
C ILE A 89 20.15 2.56 0.77
N ARG A 90 21.23 3.29 1.12
CA ARG A 90 22.39 2.69 1.77
C ARG A 90 22.05 2.12 3.14
N LEU A 91 21.18 2.77 3.90
CA LEU A 91 20.64 2.24 5.16
C LEU A 91 19.86 0.94 4.91
N ALA A 92 18.94 0.94 3.96
CA ALA A 92 18.15 -0.25 3.64
C ALA A 92 19.02 -1.44 3.23
N LEU A 93 20.03 -1.21 2.37
CA LEU A 93 21.00 -2.24 1.96
C LEU A 93 21.80 -2.77 3.16
N ARG A 94 22.27 -1.89 4.04
CA ARG A 94 22.98 -2.27 5.26
C ARG A 94 22.09 -3.11 6.20
N LEU A 95 20.85 -2.70 6.43
CA LEU A 95 19.91 -3.45 7.28
C LEU A 95 19.63 -4.85 6.69
N LYS A 96 19.61 -4.97 5.37
CA LYS A 96 19.49 -6.26 4.68
C LYS A 96 20.74 -7.11 4.85
N GLU A 97 21.93 -6.55 4.71
CA GLU A 97 23.21 -7.25 4.93
C GLU A 97 23.37 -7.71 6.39
N GLU A 98 22.92 -6.89 7.35
CA GLU A 98 22.88 -7.23 8.78
C GLU A 98 21.79 -8.28 9.13
N GLY A 99 20.92 -8.65 8.18
CA GLY A 99 19.80 -9.58 8.40
C GLY A 99 18.64 -9.00 9.21
N LYS A 100 18.64 -7.68 9.46
CA LYS A 100 17.56 -6.99 10.17
C LYS A 100 16.31 -6.79 9.32
N ILE A 101 16.45 -6.76 8.01
CA ILE A 101 15.36 -6.92 7.04
C ILE A 101 15.74 -8.01 6.03
N ARG A 102 14.77 -8.77 5.55
CA ARG A 102 15.00 -9.83 4.55
C ARG A 102 14.90 -9.29 3.13
N HIS A 103 13.92 -8.43 2.89
CA HIS A 103 13.63 -7.84 1.59
C HIS A 103 13.51 -6.33 1.71
N ILE A 104 13.91 -5.62 0.65
CA ILE A 104 13.72 -4.17 0.54
C ILE A 104 12.46 -3.94 -0.29
N GLY A 105 11.53 -3.16 0.25
CA GLY A 105 10.35 -2.70 -0.45
C GLY A 105 10.32 -1.17 -0.60
N LEU A 106 9.41 -0.70 -1.44
CA LEU A 106 9.10 0.72 -1.60
C LEU A 106 7.60 0.90 -1.71
N SER A 107 7.03 1.93 -1.07
CA SER A 107 5.64 2.32 -1.29
C SER A 107 5.51 3.57 -2.14
N SER A 108 4.63 3.52 -3.14
CA SER A 108 4.34 4.63 -4.03
C SER A 108 2.89 4.62 -4.49
N HIS A 109 2.40 5.81 -4.92
CA HIS A 109 1.11 5.97 -5.58
C HIS A 109 1.29 6.37 -7.05
N ASN A 110 2.49 6.83 -7.43
CA ASN A 110 2.81 7.29 -8.77
C ASN A 110 3.45 6.15 -9.60
N PRO A 111 2.81 5.69 -10.67
CA PRO A 111 3.32 4.57 -11.47
C PRO A 111 4.67 4.87 -12.14
N ILE A 112 4.95 6.13 -12.50
CA ILE A 112 6.23 6.52 -13.12
C ILE A 112 7.36 6.35 -12.10
N VAL A 113 7.19 6.87 -10.90
CA VAL A 113 8.21 6.79 -9.84
C VAL A 113 8.37 5.35 -9.35
N ALA A 114 7.28 4.62 -9.21
CA ALA A 114 7.32 3.19 -8.89
C ALA A 114 8.11 2.39 -9.93
N LYS A 115 7.93 2.70 -11.23
CA LYS A 115 8.69 2.10 -12.33
C LYS A 115 10.19 2.37 -12.20
N LEU A 116 10.61 3.60 -11.92
CA LEU A 116 12.03 3.92 -11.67
C LEU A 116 12.60 3.08 -10.52
N ALA A 117 11.84 2.88 -9.45
CA ALA A 117 12.26 2.05 -8.34
C ALA A 117 12.40 0.56 -8.73
N VAL A 118 11.47 0.03 -9.51
CA VAL A 118 11.54 -1.34 -10.05
C VAL A 118 12.71 -1.50 -11.01
N GLU A 119 12.97 -0.52 -11.87
CA GLU A 119 14.09 -0.52 -12.84
C GLU A 119 15.45 -0.44 -12.16
N SER A 120 15.54 0.18 -10.97
CA SER A 120 16.78 0.26 -10.19
C SER A 120 17.37 -1.11 -9.82
N GLY A 121 16.53 -2.14 -9.72
CA GLY A 121 16.92 -3.48 -9.29
C GLY A 121 17.27 -3.58 -7.79
N LEU A 122 16.99 -2.55 -7.00
CA LEU A 122 17.31 -2.50 -5.57
C LEU A 122 16.14 -2.88 -4.66
N ILE A 123 14.92 -2.95 -5.18
CA ILE A 123 13.72 -3.37 -4.44
C ILE A 123 13.24 -4.74 -4.90
N GLU A 124 12.59 -5.46 -4.02
CA GLU A 124 12.02 -6.81 -4.24
C GLU A 124 10.50 -6.83 -4.06
N VAL A 125 9.97 -5.81 -3.38
CA VAL A 125 8.53 -5.64 -3.12
C VAL A 125 8.13 -4.20 -3.42
N LEU A 126 7.02 -4.03 -4.11
CA LEU A 126 6.42 -2.72 -4.34
C LEU A 126 5.03 -2.68 -3.71
N MET A 127 4.83 -1.80 -2.72
CA MET A 127 3.50 -1.49 -2.22
C MET A 127 2.88 -0.40 -3.08
N PHE A 128 1.75 -0.73 -3.73
CA PHE A 128 1.12 0.17 -4.68
C PHE A 128 -0.39 0.26 -4.48
N SER A 129 -0.96 1.44 -4.76
CA SER A 129 -2.40 1.66 -4.61
C SER A 129 -3.16 1.12 -5.81
N ILE A 130 -3.93 0.04 -5.62
CA ILE A 130 -4.71 -0.62 -6.67
C ILE A 130 -6.17 -0.75 -6.24
N ASN A 131 -7.04 -0.17 -7.03
CA ASN A 131 -8.49 -0.37 -6.99
C ASN A 131 -9.11 0.13 -8.29
N PRO A 132 -10.38 -0.15 -8.59
CA PRO A 132 -11.00 0.25 -9.86
C PRO A 132 -10.95 1.74 -10.17
N CYS A 133 -10.87 2.59 -9.16
CA CYS A 133 -10.83 4.03 -9.36
C CYS A 133 -9.41 4.52 -9.66
N TYR A 134 -8.43 4.04 -8.91
CA TYR A 134 -7.05 4.49 -9.07
C TYR A 134 -6.42 3.95 -10.34
N ASP A 135 -6.80 2.74 -10.77
CA ASP A 135 -6.29 2.17 -12.01
C ASP A 135 -6.66 2.97 -13.26
N LEU A 136 -7.66 3.82 -13.16
CA LEU A 136 -8.10 4.72 -14.24
C LEU A 136 -7.35 6.07 -14.23
N GLN A 137 -6.60 6.38 -13.17
CA GLN A 137 -5.99 7.69 -12.99
C GLN A 137 -4.61 7.79 -13.65
N PRO A 138 -4.33 8.93 -14.31
CA PRO A 138 -3.00 9.22 -14.82
C PRO A 138 -1.96 9.34 -13.70
N PRO A 139 -0.66 9.24 -14.05
CA PRO A 139 0.42 9.51 -13.10
C PRO A 139 0.34 10.90 -12.49
N SER A 140 0.60 11.03 -11.19
CA SER A 140 0.79 12.32 -10.53
C SER A 140 1.80 12.18 -9.39
N GLU A 141 2.59 13.24 -9.16
CA GLU A 141 3.46 13.36 -7.99
C GLU A 141 2.69 13.80 -6.74
N ASN A 142 1.47 14.31 -6.93
CA ASN A 142 0.57 14.68 -5.85
C ASN A 142 -0.50 13.59 -5.66
N VAL A 143 -0.44 12.90 -4.52
CA VAL A 143 -1.40 11.83 -4.20
C VAL A 143 -2.85 12.34 -4.15
N ASP A 144 -3.07 13.62 -3.88
CA ASP A 144 -4.41 14.21 -3.81
C ASP A 144 -5.11 14.24 -5.18
N ASP A 145 -4.36 14.20 -6.29
CA ASP A 145 -4.92 14.14 -7.64
C ASP A 145 -5.64 12.82 -7.91
N LEU A 146 -5.37 11.76 -7.15
CA LEU A 146 -6.08 10.48 -7.30
C LEU A 146 -7.59 10.58 -7.01
N TRP A 147 -8.03 11.64 -6.37
CA TRP A 147 -9.44 11.86 -6.01
C TRP A 147 -9.96 13.27 -6.31
N ALA A 148 -9.16 14.08 -7.00
CA ALA A 148 -9.62 15.39 -7.48
C ALA A 148 -10.65 15.22 -8.62
N ASP A 149 -11.69 16.05 -8.62
CA ASP A 149 -12.75 16.01 -9.64
C ASP A 149 -12.23 16.14 -11.06
N GLU A 150 -11.22 16.96 -11.26
CA GLU A 150 -10.58 17.22 -12.55
C GLU A 150 -9.92 15.96 -13.12
N SER A 151 -9.39 15.11 -12.25
CA SER A 151 -8.74 13.86 -12.64
C SER A 151 -9.72 12.84 -13.22
N TYR A 152 -11.00 12.99 -12.95
CA TYR A 152 -12.09 12.15 -13.49
C TYR A 152 -12.86 12.81 -14.64
N ALA A 153 -12.32 13.88 -15.21
CA ALA A 153 -12.99 14.63 -16.28
C ALA A 153 -12.95 13.92 -17.64
N HIS A 154 -12.03 12.97 -17.84
CA HIS A 154 -11.80 12.26 -19.10
C HIS A 154 -12.39 10.84 -19.07
N SER A 155 -12.43 10.19 -20.22
CA SER A 155 -12.93 8.81 -20.34
C SER A 155 -12.14 7.87 -19.41
N LEU A 156 -12.86 7.12 -18.59
CA LEU A 156 -12.31 6.21 -17.59
C LEU A 156 -12.63 4.75 -17.95
N GLU A 157 -12.45 4.39 -19.20
CA GLU A 157 -12.88 3.07 -19.71
C GLU A 157 -11.83 1.99 -19.51
N ASN A 158 -10.54 2.37 -19.39
CA ASN A 158 -9.42 1.45 -19.35
C ASN A 158 -8.45 1.78 -18.20
N ILE A 159 -7.66 0.81 -17.82
CA ILE A 159 -6.51 1.03 -16.91
C ILE A 159 -5.57 2.03 -17.57
N ASP A 160 -5.03 2.98 -16.78
CA ASP A 160 -4.04 3.91 -17.26
C ASP A 160 -2.81 3.16 -17.80
N PRO A 161 -2.31 3.50 -19.00
CA PRO A 161 -1.22 2.76 -19.63
C PRO A 161 0.10 2.70 -18.83
N GLU A 162 0.38 3.70 -17.99
CA GLU A 162 1.59 3.67 -17.16
C GLU A 162 1.42 2.71 -15.97
N ARG A 163 0.20 2.55 -15.45
CA ARG A 163 -0.11 1.54 -14.43
C ARG A 163 -0.04 0.13 -15.01
N GLU A 164 -0.62 -0.09 -16.19
CA GLU A 164 -0.56 -1.38 -16.87
C GLU A 164 0.89 -1.81 -17.13
N LYS A 165 1.71 -0.90 -17.68
CA LYS A 165 3.15 -1.13 -17.89
C LYS A 165 3.90 -1.43 -16.59
N LEU A 166 3.55 -0.75 -15.49
CA LEU A 166 4.17 -1.01 -14.19
C LEU A 166 3.87 -2.43 -13.71
N TYR A 167 2.61 -2.89 -13.83
CA TYR A 167 2.22 -4.24 -13.40
C TYR A 167 2.96 -5.31 -14.20
N GLU A 168 2.99 -5.17 -15.53
CA GLU A 168 3.74 -6.06 -16.40
C GLU A 168 5.24 -6.07 -16.12
N LEU A 169 5.83 -4.90 -15.85
CA LEU A 169 7.25 -4.79 -15.50
C LEU A 169 7.56 -5.49 -14.16
N CYS A 170 6.70 -5.34 -13.15
CA CYS A 170 6.84 -6.04 -11.88
C CYS A 170 6.81 -7.56 -12.09
N GLU A 171 5.88 -8.07 -12.90
CA GLU A 171 5.80 -9.49 -13.21
C GLU A 171 7.05 -9.99 -13.95
N GLN A 172 7.50 -9.27 -14.98
CA GLN A 172 8.72 -9.61 -15.74
C GLN A 172 9.98 -9.65 -14.87
N LYS A 173 10.07 -8.77 -13.87
CA LYS A 173 11.23 -8.68 -12.97
C LYS A 173 11.09 -9.54 -11.71
N GLY A 174 9.95 -10.18 -11.49
CA GLY A 174 9.69 -10.97 -10.29
C GLY A 174 9.56 -10.11 -9.03
N ILE A 175 9.14 -8.85 -9.16
CA ILE A 175 8.83 -7.94 -8.05
C ILE A 175 7.40 -8.19 -7.59
N GLY A 176 7.21 -8.58 -6.32
CA GLY A 176 5.87 -8.79 -5.77
C GLY A 176 5.16 -7.45 -5.51
N LEU A 177 3.94 -7.31 -6.04
CA LEU A 177 3.07 -6.19 -5.70
C LEU A 177 2.29 -6.49 -4.42
N ASP A 178 2.40 -5.58 -3.46
CA ASP A 178 1.60 -5.54 -2.24
C ASP A 178 0.59 -4.41 -2.35
N VAL A 179 -0.69 -4.76 -2.37
CA VAL A 179 -1.74 -3.78 -2.70
C VAL A 179 -2.20 -3.03 -1.46
N MET A 180 -2.09 -1.71 -1.50
CA MET A 180 -2.76 -0.81 -0.57
C MET A 180 -4.02 -0.19 -1.17
N LYS A 181 -4.92 0.30 -0.31
CA LYS A 181 -6.14 1.06 -0.69
C LYS A 181 -7.13 0.28 -1.58
N ALA A 182 -7.16 -1.05 -1.48
CA ALA A 182 -8.09 -1.89 -2.25
C ALA A 182 -9.57 -1.50 -2.09
N TYR A 183 -9.94 -0.93 -0.94
CA TYR A 183 -11.32 -0.49 -0.65
C TYR A 183 -11.57 1.01 -0.98
N GLY A 184 -10.57 1.72 -1.53
CA GLY A 184 -10.69 3.15 -1.82
C GLY A 184 -11.04 3.98 -0.57
N GLY A 185 -10.36 3.73 0.57
CA GLY A 185 -10.69 4.37 1.84
C GLY A 185 -12.01 3.91 2.48
N GLY A 186 -12.69 2.94 1.90
CA GLY A 186 -14.01 2.44 2.29
C GLY A 186 -15.15 2.92 1.38
N ASP A 187 -14.88 3.86 0.50
CA ASP A 187 -15.91 4.42 -0.39
C ASP A 187 -16.44 3.39 -1.37
N LEU A 188 -15.61 2.48 -1.86
CA LEU A 188 -16.05 1.38 -2.72
C LEU A 188 -17.04 0.45 -2.03
N LEU A 189 -17.02 0.37 -0.70
CA LEU A 189 -17.94 -0.46 0.08
C LEU A 189 -19.25 0.28 0.45
N SER A 190 -19.36 1.56 0.13
CA SER A 190 -20.51 2.40 0.45
C SER A 190 -21.43 2.55 -0.75
N LYS A 191 -22.74 2.38 -0.58
CA LYS A 191 -23.73 2.62 -1.64
C LYS A 191 -23.85 4.10 -2.04
N THR A 192 -23.53 5.00 -1.12
CA THR A 192 -23.65 6.45 -1.33
C THR A 192 -22.38 7.07 -1.87
N ASN A 193 -21.22 6.50 -1.53
CA ASN A 193 -19.92 7.08 -1.85
C ASN A 193 -19.26 6.35 -3.03
N SER A 194 -19.70 5.12 -3.32
CA SER A 194 -19.14 4.37 -4.44
C SER A 194 -19.39 5.10 -5.76
N PRO A 195 -18.32 5.33 -6.52
CA PRO A 195 -18.40 6.00 -7.82
C PRO A 195 -19.22 5.23 -8.86
N PHE A 196 -19.47 3.96 -8.61
CA PHE A 196 -20.24 3.10 -9.50
C PHE A 196 -21.75 3.14 -9.24
N GLY A 197 -22.23 4.02 -8.33
CA GLY A 197 -23.64 4.05 -7.90
C GLY A 197 -24.09 2.79 -7.16
N LYS A 198 -23.18 1.84 -6.93
CA LYS A 198 -23.39 0.59 -6.21
C LYS A 198 -22.17 0.29 -5.34
N ALA A 199 -22.40 -0.29 -4.18
CA ALA A 199 -21.28 -0.77 -3.36
C ALA A 199 -20.67 -2.04 -3.97
N MET A 200 -19.35 -2.14 -3.96
CA MET A 200 -18.64 -3.40 -4.08
C MET A 200 -18.64 -4.13 -2.74
N THR A 201 -18.48 -5.42 -2.77
CA THR A 201 -18.20 -6.21 -1.56
C THR A 201 -16.69 -6.24 -1.28
N PRO A 202 -16.25 -6.51 -0.04
CA PRO A 202 -14.84 -6.74 0.26
C PRO A 202 -14.23 -7.81 -0.64
N VAL A 203 -14.98 -8.87 -0.94
CA VAL A 203 -14.56 -9.97 -1.84
C VAL A 203 -14.28 -9.46 -3.25
N GLN A 204 -15.16 -8.63 -3.80
CA GLN A 204 -15.00 -8.05 -5.13
C GLN A 204 -13.81 -7.09 -5.23
N CYS A 205 -13.60 -6.26 -4.20
CA CYS A 205 -12.45 -5.37 -4.16
C CYS A 205 -11.11 -6.13 -4.10
N ILE A 206 -11.05 -7.20 -3.31
CA ILE A 206 -9.86 -8.06 -3.20
C ILE A 206 -9.62 -8.79 -4.52
N GLU A 207 -10.67 -9.37 -5.12
CA GLU A 207 -10.57 -10.04 -6.42
C GLU A 207 -10.08 -9.11 -7.50
N TYR A 208 -10.63 -7.88 -7.59
CA TYR A 208 -10.15 -6.87 -8.53
C TYR A 208 -8.63 -6.68 -8.43
N ALA A 209 -8.13 -6.47 -7.23
CA ALA A 209 -6.70 -6.25 -7.01
C ALA A 209 -5.87 -7.48 -7.40
N LEU A 210 -6.31 -8.69 -7.00
CA LEU A 210 -5.60 -9.94 -7.28
C LEU A 210 -5.58 -10.34 -8.76
N THR A 211 -6.43 -9.74 -9.61
CA THR A 211 -6.40 -9.97 -11.06
C THR A 211 -5.32 -9.16 -11.78
N ARG A 212 -4.65 -8.25 -11.09
CA ARG A 212 -3.52 -7.49 -11.69
C ARG A 212 -2.25 -8.34 -11.70
N PRO A 213 -1.41 -8.22 -12.77
CA PRO A 213 -0.12 -8.90 -12.82
C PRO A 213 0.75 -8.62 -11.58
N ALA A 214 1.57 -9.57 -11.18
CA ALA A 214 2.50 -9.50 -10.06
C ALA A 214 1.91 -9.28 -8.66
N VAL A 215 0.59 -9.15 -8.49
CA VAL A 215 -0.01 -8.96 -7.17
C VAL A 215 0.15 -10.22 -6.33
N ALA A 216 0.87 -10.10 -5.21
CA ALA A 216 1.18 -11.16 -4.26
C ALA A 216 0.33 -11.09 -2.99
N SER A 217 -0.09 -9.89 -2.58
CA SER A 217 -0.92 -9.69 -1.40
C SER A 217 -1.80 -8.44 -1.52
N VAL A 218 -2.89 -8.43 -0.74
CA VAL A 218 -3.81 -7.29 -0.66
C VAL A 218 -3.98 -6.89 0.79
N MET A 219 -3.52 -5.67 1.11
CA MET A 219 -3.60 -5.09 2.45
C MET A 219 -4.95 -4.41 2.64
N VAL A 220 -5.78 -4.97 3.49
CA VAL A 220 -7.10 -4.41 3.77
C VAL A 220 -7.15 -3.80 5.17
N GLY A 221 -7.66 -2.58 5.27
CA GLY A 221 -7.92 -1.93 6.56
C GLY A 221 -9.20 -2.50 7.19
N CYS A 222 -9.09 -3.02 8.42
CA CYS A 222 -10.22 -3.54 9.17
C CYS A 222 -10.27 -2.91 10.56
N LYS A 223 -11.44 -2.44 10.98
CA LYS A 223 -11.68 -1.84 12.31
C LYS A 223 -12.27 -2.84 13.32
N SER A 224 -12.74 -4.00 12.84
CA SER A 224 -13.38 -5.03 13.66
C SER A 224 -13.04 -6.45 13.16
N CYS A 225 -13.33 -7.43 14.00
CA CYS A 225 -13.22 -8.84 13.61
C CYS A 225 -14.20 -9.20 12.49
N ASP A 226 -15.38 -8.58 12.44
CA ASP A 226 -16.38 -8.84 11.41
C ASP A 226 -15.90 -8.33 10.03
N GLU A 227 -15.27 -7.15 9.98
CA GLU A 227 -14.66 -6.63 8.77
C GLU A 227 -13.49 -7.51 8.30
N MET A 228 -12.66 -8.00 9.22
CA MET A 228 -11.60 -8.95 8.89
C MET A 228 -12.17 -10.27 8.37
N GLN A 229 -13.24 -10.79 8.99
CA GLN A 229 -13.90 -11.99 8.52
C GLN A 229 -14.51 -11.80 7.12
N ALA A 230 -15.10 -10.63 6.85
CA ALA A 230 -15.63 -10.30 5.54
C ALA A 230 -14.53 -10.31 4.45
N ALA A 231 -13.32 -9.85 4.77
CA ALA A 231 -12.17 -9.94 3.87
C ALA A 231 -11.71 -11.41 3.68
N ILE A 232 -11.61 -12.18 4.77
CA ILE A 232 -11.17 -13.59 4.74
C ILE A 232 -12.15 -14.47 3.94
N ASN A 233 -13.43 -14.09 3.86
CA ASN A 233 -14.43 -14.81 3.08
C ASN A 233 -14.06 -14.94 1.59
N TRP A 234 -13.18 -14.07 1.08
CA TRP A 234 -12.62 -14.20 -0.27
C TRP A 234 -12.02 -15.59 -0.53
N CYS A 235 -11.38 -16.19 0.49
CA CYS A 235 -10.75 -17.51 0.35
C CYS A 235 -11.73 -18.62 -0.05
N ASN A 236 -12.99 -18.50 0.34
CA ASN A 236 -14.04 -19.50 0.11
C ASN A 236 -15.16 -18.99 -0.83
N ALA A 237 -15.01 -17.77 -1.35
CA ALA A 237 -16.02 -17.15 -2.21
C ALA A 237 -16.11 -17.84 -3.57
N THR A 238 -17.33 -17.96 -4.09
CA THR A 238 -17.61 -18.49 -5.42
C THR A 238 -17.15 -17.51 -6.52
N LYS A 239 -17.14 -17.96 -7.77
CA LYS A 239 -16.83 -17.10 -8.91
C LYS A 239 -17.83 -15.95 -9.06
N GLU A 240 -19.10 -16.24 -8.78
CA GLU A 240 -20.19 -15.26 -8.84
C GLU A 240 -20.05 -14.18 -7.77
N GLU A 241 -19.64 -14.55 -6.54
CA GLU A 241 -19.37 -13.60 -5.46
C GLU A 241 -18.14 -12.73 -5.73
N LYS A 242 -17.17 -13.24 -6.47
CA LYS A 242 -15.96 -12.54 -6.90
C LYS A 242 -16.16 -11.63 -8.10
N ASP A 243 -17.22 -11.86 -8.90
CA ASP A 243 -17.48 -11.08 -10.11
C ASP A 243 -17.85 -9.64 -9.77
N TYR A 244 -16.94 -8.71 -10.08
CA TYR A 244 -17.09 -7.27 -9.90
C TYR A 244 -17.60 -6.55 -11.15
N THR A 245 -17.66 -7.23 -12.30
CA THR A 245 -18.01 -6.62 -13.59
C THR A 245 -19.40 -6.00 -13.61
N PRO A 246 -20.46 -6.56 -12.97
CA PRO A 246 -21.79 -5.93 -12.93
C PRO A 246 -21.83 -4.64 -12.12
N VAL A 247 -20.89 -4.42 -11.19
CA VAL A 247 -20.79 -3.16 -10.45
C VAL A 247 -20.15 -2.10 -11.33
N MET A 248 -19.06 -2.44 -12.01
CA MET A 248 -18.31 -1.53 -12.86
C MET A 248 -19.07 -1.11 -14.13
N ALA A 249 -19.96 -1.97 -14.65
CA ALA A 249 -20.76 -1.68 -15.84
C ALA A 249 -21.71 -0.47 -15.72
N GLY A 250 -21.95 0.02 -14.50
CA GLY A 250 -22.81 1.18 -14.23
C GLY A 250 -22.02 2.44 -13.85
N MET A 251 -20.78 2.57 -14.28
CA MET A 251 -19.92 3.68 -13.91
C MET A 251 -20.48 5.02 -14.43
N GLU A 252 -20.83 5.90 -13.50
CA GLU A 252 -21.18 7.29 -13.76
C GLU A 252 -20.00 8.19 -13.33
N LYS A 253 -19.96 9.40 -13.85
CA LYS A 253 -18.97 10.41 -13.48
C LYS A 253 -19.13 10.76 -11.99
N PHE A 254 -18.04 10.73 -11.22
CA PHE A 254 -18.08 10.89 -9.77
C PHE A 254 -16.93 11.73 -9.23
N SER A 255 -17.11 12.23 -8.02
CA SER A 255 -16.14 13.02 -7.26
C SER A 255 -15.84 12.39 -5.91
N TRP A 256 -14.58 12.49 -5.50
CA TRP A 256 -14.10 12.09 -4.18
C TRP A 256 -13.97 13.27 -3.21
N GLN A 257 -14.35 14.49 -3.62
CA GLN A 257 -14.24 15.69 -2.78
C GLN A 257 -15.00 15.55 -1.46
N GLY A 258 -14.33 15.91 -0.38
CA GLY A 258 -14.91 15.89 0.96
C GLY A 258 -14.91 14.51 1.64
N HIS A 259 -14.34 13.49 1.04
CA HIS A 259 -14.24 12.15 1.60
C HIS A 259 -12.84 11.87 2.18
N CYS A 260 -12.81 11.44 3.42
CA CYS A 260 -11.56 11.00 4.05
C CYS A 260 -11.17 9.62 3.53
N MET A 261 -10.00 9.50 2.95
CA MET A 261 -9.46 8.23 2.45
C MET A 261 -8.73 7.40 3.51
N TYR A 262 -8.75 7.84 4.76
CA TYR A 262 -8.06 7.20 5.89
C TYR A 262 -6.59 6.89 5.63
N CYS A 263 -5.94 7.68 4.79
CA CYS A 263 -4.54 7.50 4.40
C CYS A 263 -3.54 7.91 5.49
N GLY A 264 -4.00 8.44 6.62
CA GLY A 264 -3.16 8.88 7.73
C GLY A 264 -2.45 10.24 7.52
N HIS A 265 -2.77 10.95 6.41
CA HIS A 265 -2.13 12.23 6.10
C HIS A 265 -2.79 13.44 6.78
N CYS A 266 -4.00 13.28 7.32
CA CYS A 266 -4.81 14.36 7.91
C CYS A 266 -4.95 14.24 9.43
N ALA A 267 -3.94 13.79 10.15
CA ALA A 267 -3.99 13.78 11.62
C ALA A 267 -3.36 15.01 12.22
#